data_6163a0d93366d62e6e0019978f64ad61
#
_entry.id   6163a0d93366d62e6e0019978f64ad61
#
_cell.length_a   1.000
_cell.length_b   1.000
_cell.length_c   1.000
_cell.angle_alpha   90.00
_cell.angle_beta   90.00
_cell.angle_gamma   90.00
#
_symmetry.space_group_name_H-M   'P 1'
#
loop_
_entity.id
_entity.type
_entity.pdbx_description
1 polymer ?
#
loop_
_entity_poly.entity_id
_entity_poly.type
_entity_poly.pdbx_seq_one_letter_code
_entity_poly.pdbx_strand_id
1 'polypeptide(L)'
;MQRRILIVILVAFCLIIGSAAQAAEKSASEVVNALHASLLEMMKDADALGFDGRSKFIEPVVTKSFNLPLIAVMAAGEKNWKTFSKAQKKQLIAALEDLSVATYAARFDGYSGENFRTLSEQPADQGTTYVSTELTQGDGGTIPLKYLLYPGDSG
;
A
#
# COMPACT_ATOMS: atom_id res chain seq x y z
N MET A 1 -10.99 -80.27 -5.73
CA MET A 1 -10.33 -79.14 -6.43
C MET A 1 -11.07 -77.90 -6.08
N GLN A 2 -10.61 -77.15 -5.05
CA GLN A 2 -11.16 -75.86 -4.64
C GLN A 2 -10.28 -74.76 -5.17
N ARG A 3 -10.78 -73.96 -6.14
CA ARG A 3 -10.12 -72.75 -6.63
C ARG A 3 -10.34 -71.62 -5.62
N ARG A 4 -9.31 -71.19 -4.94
CA ARG A 4 -9.30 -69.98 -4.09
C ARG A 4 -9.11 -68.77 -4.99
N ILE A 5 -10.17 -67.95 -5.11
CA ILE A 5 -10.12 -66.63 -5.77
C ILE A 5 -9.58 -65.64 -4.78
N LEU A 6 -8.39 -65.10 -5.05
CA LEU A 6 -7.77 -64.02 -4.26
C LEU A 6 -8.32 -62.70 -4.81
N ILE A 7 -9.16 -62.02 -4.04
CA ILE A 7 -9.62 -60.67 -4.36
C ILE A 7 -8.57 -59.71 -3.82
N VAL A 8 -7.82 -59.07 -4.73
CA VAL A 8 -6.90 -57.95 -4.41
C VAL A 8 -7.71 -56.65 -4.41
N ILE A 9 -7.98 -56.10 -3.20
CA ILE A 9 -8.60 -54.78 -3.06
C ILE A 9 -7.50 -53.76 -3.22
N LEU A 10 -7.48 -53.07 -4.37
CA LEU A 10 -6.59 -51.94 -4.63
C LEU A 10 -7.23 -50.69 -4.00
N VAL A 11 -6.73 -50.31 -2.79
CA VAL A 11 -7.12 -49.02 -2.15
C VAL A 11 -6.34 -47.92 -2.83
N ALA A 12 -7.02 -47.21 -3.74
CA ALA A 12 -6.48 -45.97 -4.32
C ALA A 12 -6.55 -44.83 -3.26
N PHE A 13 -5.41 -44.55 -2.63
CA PHE A 13 -5.26 -43.44 -1.73
C PHE A 13 -5.08 -42.16 -2.56
N CYS A 14 -6.17 -41.45 -2.83
CA CYS A 14 -6.12 -40.12 -3.45
C CYS A 14 -5.49 -39.14 -2.44
N LEU A 15 -4.22 -38.84 -2.61
CA LEU A 15 -3.55 -37.71 -1.97
C LEU A 15 -4.12 -36.42 -2.57
N ILE A 16 -5.10 -35.82 -1.89
CA ILE A 16 -5.52 -34.44 -2.16
C ILE A 16 -4.40 -33.53 -1.65
N ILE A 17 -3.49 -33.18 -2.55
CA ILE A 17 -2.53 -32.10 -2.31
C ILE A 17 -3.34 -30.80 -2.35
N GLY A 18 -3.84 -30.39 -1.19
CA GLY A 18 -4.42 -29.07 -1.03
C GLY A 18 -3.31 -28.04 -1.24
N SER A 19 -3.24 -27.45 -2.41
CA SER A 19 -2.46 -26.25 -2.63
C SER A 19 -3.06 -25.16 -1.75
N ALA A 20 -2.48 -24.92 -0.57
CA ALA A 20 -2.71 -23.69 0.16
C ALA A 20 -2.25 -22.56 -0.77
N ALA A 21 -3.22 -21.88 -1.39
CA ALA A 21 -2.95 -20.64 -2.08
C ALA A 21 -2.50 -19.64 -1.01
N GLN A 22 -1.18 -19.57 -0.78
CA GLN A 22 -0.56 -18.51 -0.02
C GLN A 22 -0.88 -17.26 -0.80
N ALA A 23 -1.70 -16.35 -0.23
CA ALA A 23 -1.87 -15.03 -0.80
C ALA A 23 -0.47 -14.43 -0.90
N ALA A 24 0.04 -14.29 -2.13
CA ALA A 24 1.36 -13.72 -2.35
C ALA A 24 1.35 -12.31 -1.75
N GLU A 25 2.25 -12.07 -0.82
CA GLU A 25 2.46 -10.74 -0.27
C GLU A 25 2.76 -9.78 -1.43
N LYS A 26 2.05 -8.65 -1.49
CA LYS A 26 2.25 -7.69 -2.58
C LYS A 26 3.68 -7.15 -2.54
N SER A 27 4.33 -7.05 -3.70
CA SER A 27 5.62 -6.40 -3.79
C SER A 27 5.50 -4.92 -3.39
N ALA A 28 6.62 -4.32 -2.96
CA ALA A 28 6.64 -2.90 -2.60
C ALA A 28 6.19 -2.02 -3.78
N SER A 29 6.60 -2.36 -5.00
CA SER A 29 6.15 -1.68 -6.22
C SER A 29 4.65 -1.80 -6.46
N GLU A 30 4.04 -2.94 -6.16
CA GLU A 30 2.58 -3.12 -6.31
C GLU A 30 1.80 -2.22 -5.35
N VAL A 31 2.29 -2.03 -4.12
CA VAL A 31 1.67 -1.11 -3.15
C VAL A 31 1.74 0.33 -3.65
N VAL A 32 2.91 0.76 -4.13
CA VAL A 32 3.11 2.12 -4.67
C VAL A 32 2.27 2.34 -5.94
N ASN A 33 2.25 1.35 -6.84
CA ASN A 33 1.46 1.44 -8.07
C ASN A 33 -0.05 1.52 -7.79
N ALA A 34 -0.54 0.85 -6.75
CA ALA A 34 -1.94 0.96 -6.33
C ALA A 34 -2.28 2.37 -5.82
N LEU A 35 -1.38 3.00 -5.04
CA LEU A 35 -1.51 4.40 -4.63
C LEU A 35 -1.56 5.32 -5.86
N HIS A 36 -0.63 5.18 -6.80
CA HIS A 36 -0.57 5.97 -8.02
C HIS A 36 -1.81 5.82 -8.90
N ALA A 37 -2.32 4.59 -9.04
CA ALA A 37 -3.57 4.34 -9.78
C ALA A 37 -4.75 5.09 -9.16
N SER A 38 -4.89 5.07 -7.83
CA SER A 38 -5.93 5.81 -7.12
C SER A 38 -5.78 7.33 -7.27
N LEU A 39 -4.55 7.85 -7.25
CA LEU A 39 -4.31 9.27 -7.50
C LEU A 39 -4.73 9.67 -8.91
N LEU A 40 -4.35 8.91 -9.94
CA LEU A 40 -4.75 9.19 -11.32
C LEU A 40 -6.28 9.09 -11.52
N GLU A 41 -6.95 8.16 -10.86
CA GLU A 41 -8.39 8.03 -10.87
C GLU A 41 -9.05 9.27 -10.28
N MET A 42 -8.62 9.70 -9.08
CA MET A 42 -9.11 10.91 -8.42
C MET A 42 -8.86 12.16 -9.28
N MET A 43 -7.68 12.29 -9.90
CA MET A 43 -7.32 13.43 -10.76
C MET A 43 -8.23 13.56 -11.97
N LYS A 44 -8.59 12.43 -12.61
CA LYS A 44 -9.47 12.42 -13.79
C LYS A 44 -10.87 12.94 -13.51
N ASP A 45 -11.35 12.74 -12.28
CA ASP A 45 -12.67 13.17 -11.82
C ASP A 45 -12.60 14.40 -10.90
N ALA A 46 -11.45 15.08 -10.85
CA ALA A 46 -11.16 16.10 -9.85
C ALA A 46 -12.16 17.25 -9.82
N ASP A 47 -12.59 17.75 -10.99
CA ASP A 47 -13.55 18.83 -11.10
C ASP A 47 -14.93 18.43 -10.56
N ALA A 48 -15.39 17.23 -10.91
CA ALA A 48 -16.69 16.71 -10.45
C ALA A 48 -16.69 16.45 -8.94
N LEU A 49 -15.57 15.96 -8.40
CA LEU A 49 -15.42 15.66 -6.98
C LEU A 49 -15.33 16.91 -6.11
N GLY A 50 -14.73 17.97 -6.61
CA GLY A 50 -14.35 19.11 -5.80
C GLY A 50 -13.37 18.71 -4.68
N PHE A 51 -12.97 19.65 -3.83
CA PHE A 51 -12.02 19.36 -2.75
C PHE A 51 -12.54 18.29 -1.76
N ASP A 52 -13.79 18.44 -1.32
CA ASP A 52 -14.40 17.52 -0.34
C ASP A 52 -14.57 16.11 -0.89
N GLY A 53 -14.95 15.99 -2.16
CA GLY A 53 -15.06 14.68 -2.82
C GLY A 53 -13.71 14.01 -2.98
N ARG A 54 -12.67 14.76 -3.38
CA ARG A 54 -11.29 14.26 -3.46
C ARG A 54 -10.76 13.83 -2.09
N SER A 55 -11.04 14.60 -1.03
CA SER A 55 -10.67 14.23 0.33
C SER A 55 -11.29 12.90 0.75
N LYS A 56 -12.60 12.73 0.54
CA LYS A 56 -13.31 11.47 0.85
C LYS A 56 -12.81 10.29 0.01
N PHE A 57 -12.44 10.53 -1.25
CA PHE A 57 -11.91 9.49 -2.13
C PHE A 57 -10.55 9.00 -1.67
N ILE A 58 -9.64 9.93 -1.32
CA ILE A 58 -8.25 9.58 -1.03
C ILE A 58 -8.02 9.12 0.42
N GLU A 59 -8.89 9.48 1.36
CA GLU A 59 -8.78 9.11 2.78
C GLU A 59 -8.52 7.61 3.00
N PRO A 60 -9.34 6.66 2.49
CA PRO A 60 -9.08 5.24 2.67
C PRO A 60 -7.81 4.75 1.97
N VAL A 61 -7.36 5.43 0.93
CA VAL A 61 -6.11 5.11 0.23
C VAL A 61 -4.92 5.52 1.09
N VAL A 62 -4.95 6.72 1.67
CA VAL A 62 -3.90 7.23 2.57
C VAL A 62 -3.78 6.34 3.80
N THR A 63 -4.89 6.07 4.49
CA THR A 63 -4.88 5.26 5.72
C THR A 63 -4.38 3.83 5.50
N LYS A 64 -4.63 3.28 4.32
CA LYS A 64 -4.16 1.92 3.97
C LYS A 64 -2.72 1.87 3.49
N SER A 65 -2.25 2.93 2.81
CA SER A 65 -0.94 2.93 2.15
C SER A 65 0.17 3.46 3.06
N PHE A 66 -0.14 4.30 4.05
CA PHE A 66 0.85 4.95 4.90
C PHE A 66 0.83 4.39 6.33
N ASN A 67 2.02 4.08 6.85
CA ASN A 67 2.18 3.75 8.27
C ASN A 67 2.15 5.04 9.11
N LEU A 68 0.95 5.62 9.27
CA LEU A 68 0.76 6.87 9.99
C LEU A 68 1.30 6.84 11.43
N PRO A 69 1.15 5.74 12.20
CA PRO A 69 1.78 5.64 13.51
C PRO A 69 3.30 5.78 13.47
N LEU A 70 3.98 5.14 12.52
CA LEU A 70 5.42 5.25 12.37
C LEU A 70 5.83 6.66 11.93
N ILE A 71 5.10 7.26 11.00
CA ILE A 71 5.33 8.64 10.55
C ILE A 71 5.19 9.60 11.73
N ALA A 72 4.21 9.38 12.62
CA ALA A 72 4.03 10.19 13.82
C ALA A 72 5.24 10.09 14.78
N VAL A 73 5.78 8.88 14.96
CA VAL A 73 7.02 8.68 15.76
C VAL A 73 8.18 9.47 15.14
N MET A 74 8.36 9.36 13.84
CA MET A 74 9.45 10.04 13.10
C MET A 74 9.29 11.56 13.16
N ALA A 75 8.08 12.07 12.97
CA ALA A 75 7.78 13.50 13.01
C ALA A 75 8.00 14.12 14.42
N ALA A 76 7.57 13.42 15.46
CA ALA A 76 7.75 13.86 16.85
C ALA A 76 9.21 13.72 17.33
N GLY A 77 9.94 12.78 16.77
CA GLY A 77 11.21 12.27 17.27
C GLY A 77 11.01 11.32 18.47
N GLU A 78 11.83 10.28 18.54
CA GLU A 78 11.68 9.19 19.52
C GLU A 78 11.66 9.68 20.98
N LYS A 79 12.49 10.68 21.29
CA LYS A 79 12.57 11.27 22.64
C LYS A 79 11.24 11.89 23.05
N ASN A 80 10.64 12.71 22.20
CA ASN A 80 9.37 13.38 22.49
C ASN A 80 8.22 12.38 22.50
N TRP A 81 8.21 11.44 21.53
CA TRP A 81 7.18 10.40 21.45
C TRP A 81 7.05 9.59 22.74
N LYS A 82 8.17 9.31 23.43
CA LYS A 82 8.15 8.58 24.71
C LYS A 82 7.46 9.37 25.84
N THR A 83 7.44 10.70 25.76
CA THR A 83 6.81 11.58 26.76
C THR A 83 5.31 11.77 26.51
N PHE A 84 4.83 11.51 25.31
CA PHE A 84 3.42 11.73 24.96
C PHE A 84 2.50 10.71 25.63
N SER A 85 1.38 11.21 26.16
CA SER A 85 0.28 10.36 26.63
C SER A 85 -0.35 9.60 25.45
N LYS A 86 -1.12 8.56 25.75
CA LYS A 86 -1.90 7.82 24.72
C LYS A 86 -2.81 8.75 23.92
N ALA A 87 -3.45 9.72 24.59
CA ALA A 87 -4.35 10.68 23.94
C ALA A 87 -3.58 11.59 22.96
N GLN A 88 -2.42 12.12 23.36
CA GLN A 88 -1.57 12.96 22.51
C GLN A 88 -1.05 12.18 21.29
N LYS A 89 -0.64 10.92 21.46
CA LYS A 89 -0.24 10.05 20.35
C LYS A 89 -1.37 9.86 19.35
N LYS A 90 -2.58 9.57 19.84
CA LYS A 90 -3.78 9.42 18.97
C LYS A 90 -4.10 10.71 18.23
N GLN A 91 -4.04 11.86 18.92
CA GLN A 91 -4.28 13.17 18.29
C GLN A 91 -3.25 13.49 17.21
N LEU A 92 -1.96 13.22 17.43
CA LEU A 92 -0.94 13.45 16.42
C LEU A 92 -1.13 12.56 15.19
N ILE A 93 -1.45 11.27 15.39
CA ILE A 93 -1.72 10.36 14.25
C ILE A 93 -2.92 10.86 13.44
N ALA A 94 -4.02 11.23 14.10
CA ALA A 94 -5.20 11.76 13.41
C ALA A 94 -4.90 13.07 12.66
N ALA A 95 -4.14 13.99 13.28
CA ALA A 95 -3.75 15.23 12.62
C ALA A 95 -2.85 15.00 11.39
N LEU A 96 -1.97 13.98 11.42
CA LEU A 96 -1.16 13.60 10.26
C LEU A 96 -2.00 12.95 9.16
N GLU A 97 -3.01 12.18 9.52
CA GLU A 97 -3.99 11.62 8.58
C GLU A 97 -4.73 12.76 7.86
N ASP A 98 -5.37 13.66 8.62
CA ASP A 98 -6.08 14.82 8.09
C ASP A 98 -5.20 15.67 7.18
N LEU A 99 -3.96 15.96 7.62
CA LEU A 99 -2.99 16.73 6.85
C LEU A 99 -2.60 16.02 5.55
N SER A 100 -2.38 14.72 5.60
CA SER A 100 -2.03 13.93 4.41
C SER A 100 -3.19 13.91 3.41
N VAL A 101 -4.40 13.62 3.86
CA VAL A 101 -5.61 13.61 3.03
C VAL A 101 -5.81 14.97 2.37
N ALA A 102 -5.79 16.06 3.14
CA ALA A 102 -5.93 17.42 2.63
C ALA A 102 -4.84 17.79 1.61
N THR A 103 -3.59 17.37 1.89
CA THR A 103 -2.46 17.62 0.98
C THR A 103 -2.62 16.91 -0.36
N TYR A 104 -3.01 15.64 -0.34
CA TYR A 104 -3.25 14.89 -1.58
C TYR A 104 -4.45 15.47 -2.34
N ALA A 105 -5.56 15.75 -1.67
CA ALA A 105 -6.76 16.34 -2.29
C ALA A 105 -6.50 17.71 -2.91
N ALA A 106 -5.60 18.52 -2.31
CA ALA A 106 -5.26 19.84 -2.82
C ALA A 106 -4.23 19.82 -3.96
N ARG A 107 -3.29 18.86 -3.94
CA ARG A 107 -2.20 18.83 -4.93
C ARG A 107 -2.53 18.05 -6.19
N PHE A 108 -3.45 17.10 -6.10
CA PHE A 108 -3.90 16.28 -7.21
C PHE A 108 -5.33 16.68 -7.60
N ASP A 109 -5.48 17.94 -8.03
CA ASP A 109 -6.77 18.62 -8.24
C ASP A 109 -7.19 18.73 -9.70
N GLY A 110 -6.49 18.07 -10.61
CA GLY A 110 -6.81 18.02 -12.05
C GLY A 110 -5.98 16.99 -12.78
N TYR A 111 -6.35 16.72 -14.03
CA TYR A 111 -5.64 15.79 -14.91
C TYR A 111 -5.39 16.43 -16.27
N SER A 112 -4.12 16.48 -16.68
CA SER A 112 -3.65 17.03 -17.95
C SER A 112 -2.77 16.05 -18.73
N GLY A 113 -2.87 14.73 -18.41
CA GLY A 113 -2.04 13.69 -19.02
C GLY A 113 -0.92 13.18 -18.11
N GLU A 114 -1.00 13.46 -16.81
CA GLU A 114 -0.04 12.97 -15.82
C GLU A 114 0.08 11.46 -15.86
N ASN A 115 1.29 10.98 -15.62
CA ASN A 115 1.58 9.56 -15.55
C ASN A 115 2.66 9.25 -14.51
N PHE A 116 2.46 8.16 -13.76
CA PHE A 116 3.46 7.65 -12.84
C PHE A 116 4.20 6.47 -13.47
N ARG A 117 5.51 6.40 -13.26
CA ARG A 117 6.36 5.31 -13.72
C ARG A 117 7.26 4.83 -12.59
N THR A 118 7.18 3.55 -12.26
CA THR A 118 8.14 2.91 -11.35
C THR A 118 9.46 2.70 -12.07
N LEU A 119 10.54 3.18 -11.47
CA LEU A 119 11.89 3.12 -12.02
C LEU A 119 12.70 1.96 -11.44
N SER A 120 12.61 1.75 -10.12
CA SER A 120 13.34 0.68 -9.44
C SER A 120 12.70 0.31 -8.11
N GLU A 121 12.93 -0.92 -7.69
CA GLU A 121 12.69 -1.44 -6.36
C GLU A 121 14.00 -2.00 -5.81
N GLN A 122 14.42 -1.56 -4.63
CA GLN A 122 15.71 -1.92 -4.06
C GLN A 122 15.57 -2.19 -2.56
N PRO A 123 16.09 -3.33 -2.06
CA PRO A 123 16.18 -3.58 -0.63
C PRO A 123 16.94 -2.45 0.08
N ALA A 124 16.51 -2.14 1.30
CA ALA A 124 17.13 -1.18 2.19
C ALA A 124 17.34 -1.82 3.58
N ASP A 125 17.82 -1.03 4.54
CA ASP A 125 18.13 -1.52 5.87
C ASP A 125 16.88 -2.03 6.61
N GLN A 126 17.07 -2.94 7.56
CA GLN A 126 16.02 -3.46 8.45
C GLN A 126 14.83 -4.10 7.73
N GLY A 127 15.05 -4.71 6.57
CA GLY A 127 13.99 -5.37 5.80
C GLY A 127 13.05 -4.40 5.07
N THR A 128 13.38 -3.10 5.04
CA THR A 128 12.63 -2.11 4.26
C THR A 128 12.98 -2.16 2.78
N THR A 129 12.19 -1.51 1.95
CA THR A 129 12.38 -1.47 0.50
C THR A 129 12.18 -0.05 -0.01
N TYR A 130 13.13 0.46 -0.79
CA TYR A 130 12.94 1.69 -1.55
C TYR A 130 12.28 1.40 -2.89
N VAL A 131 11.24 2.16 -3.20
CA VAL A 131 10.66 2.23 -4.54
C VAL A 131 10.88 3.63 -5.07
N SER A 132 11.63 3.73 -6.17
CA SER A 132 11.86 4.99 -6.88
C SER A 132 10.90 5.08 -8.05
N THR A 133 10.21 6.20 -8.17
CA THR A 133 9.23 6.45 -9.21
C THR A 133 9.39 7.86 -9.77
N GLU A 134 8.70 8.14 -10.85
CA GLU A 134 8.66 9.43 -11.50
C GLU A 134 7.22 9.78 -11.85
N LEU A 135 6.80 10.99 -11.53
CA LEU A 135 5.57 11.59 -12.03
C LEU A 135 5.92 12.48 -13.21
N THR A 136 5.40 12.14 -14.39
CA THR A 136 5.41 13.03 -15.55
C THR A 136 4.18 13.94 -15.47
N GLN A 137 4.38 15.25 -15.54
CA GLN A 137 3.32 16.26 -15.52
C GLN A 137 2.76 16.47 -16.93
N GLY A 138 1.57 17.09 -17.04
CA GLY A 138 0.92 17.36 -18.32
C GLY A 138 1.72 18.28 -19.25
N ASP A 139 2.61 19.11 -18.73
CA ASP A 139 3.54 19.95 -19.49
C ASP A 139 4.83 19.23 -19.92
N GLY A 140 4.98 17.94 -19.54
CA GLY A 140 6.15 17.12 -19.82
C GLY A 140 7.25 17.21 -18.76
N GLY A 141 7.10 18.05 -17.74
CA GLY A 141 7.99 18.10 -16.58
C GLY A 141 7.96 16.80 -15.80
N THR A 142 9.06 16.45 -15.12
CA THR A 142 9.14 15.24 -14.31
C THR A 142 9.50 15.54 -12.88
N ILE A 143 8.84 14.83 -11.95
CA ILE A 143 9.07 14.93 -10.51
C ILE A 143 9.49 13.56 -10.00
N PRO A 144 10.73 13.41 -9.50
CA PRO A 144 11.17 12.16 -8.89
C PRO A 144 10.49 11.98 -7.52
N LEU A 145 9.97 10.77 -7.26
CA LEU A 145 9.36 10.40 -5.99
C LEU A 145 10.05 9.15 -5.46
N LYS A 146 10.29 9.09 -4.15
CA LYS A 146 10.92 7.95 -3.52
C LYS A 146 10.13 7.54 -2.27
N TYR A 147 9.75 6.28 -2.23
CA TYR A 147 9.00 5.68 -1.15
C TYR A 147 9.90 4.73 -0.37
N LEU A 148 9.78 4.74 0.95
CA LEU A 148 10.37 3.74 1.83
C LEU A 148 9.22 2.89 2.40
N LEU A 149 9.21 1.61 2.04
CA LEU A 149 8.20 0.67 2.49
C LEU A 149 8.78 -0.20 3.61
N TYR A 150 7.96 -0.42 4.61
CA TYR A 150 8.23 -1.33 5.70
C TYR A 150 7.55 -2.66 5.42
N PRO A 151 8.13 -3.80 5.85
CA PRO A 151 7.42 -5.08 5.76
C PRO A 151 6.08 -4.96 6.46
N GLY A 152 5.03 -5.48 5.81
CA GLY A 152 3.71 -5.56 6.42
C GLY A 152 3.72 -6.53 7.59
N ASP A 153 2.92 -6.26 8.62
CA ASP A 153 2.62 -7.25 9.62
C ASP A 153 1.81 -8.37 8.93
N SER A 154 2.45 -9.52 8.69
CA SER A 154 1.72 -10.73 8.32
C SER A 154 0.91 -11.17 9.52
N GLY A 155 -0.33 -10.64 9.63
CA GLY A 155 -1.31 -11.07 10.59
C GLY A 155 -1.90 -12.43 10.25
#